data_606a9832d3aa5d38ce69353627e2d2c9
#
_entry.id   606a9832d3aa5d38ce69353627e2d2c9
#
_cell.length_a   1.000
_cell.length_b   1.000
_cell.length_c   1.000
_cell.angle_alpha   90.00
_cell.angle_beta   90.00
_cell.angle_gamma   90.00
#
_symmetry.space_group_name_H-M   'P 1'
#
loop_
_entity.id
_entity.type
_entity.pdbx_description
1 polymer ?
#
loop_
_entity_poly.entity_id
_entity_poly.type
_entity_poly.pdbx_seq_one_letter_code
_entity_poly.pdbx_strand_id
1 'polypeptide(L)'
;MDSRQQTAEKIKIQIGNAETDGTTNEKMQVRGTDAITHLPRLLEIDSLEIREALKEPVKKVVDEVKRTLGKTPPELAADIIERGIVMTGGGSMLKGLSKLISKETGVPVILVEKPLECVALGAGQAFDVFSDVSSGRMVYSDIND
;
A
#
# COMPACT_ATOMS: atom_id res chain seq x y z
N MET A 1 11.82 17.62 1.54
CA MET A 1 10.51 17.18 2.09
C MET A 1 10.21 18.03 3.32
N ASP A 2 9.07 18.69 3.36
CA ASP A 2 8.69 19.57 4.47
C ASP A 2 8.59 18.77 5.77
N SER A 3 9.06 19.34 6.90
CA SER A 3 9.03 18.72 8.22
C SER A 3 7.61 18.29 8.64
N ARG A 4 6.58 18.99 8.16
CA ARG A 4 5.18 18.64 8.35
C ARG A 4 4.80 17.34 7.64
N GLN A 5 5.26 17.14 6.41
CA GLN A 5 5.02 15.92 5.65
C GLN A 5 5.72 14.72 6.27
N GLN A 6 6.93 14.90 6.80
CA GLN A 6 7.65 13.85 7.52
C GLN A 6 6.93 13.43 8.80
N THR A 7 6.37 14.38 9.53
CA THR A 7 5.60 14.10 10.74
C THR A 7 4.30 13.37 10.41
N ALA A 8 3.57 13.80 9.39
CA ALA A 8 2.36 13.12 8.92
C ALA A 8 2.64 11.68 8.47
N GLU A 9 3.75 11.46 7.75
CA GLU A 9 4.15 10.12 7.32
C GLU A 9 4.48 9.21 8.52
N LYS A 10 5.19 9.72 9.53
CA LYS A 10 5.47 8.98 10.77
C LYS A 10 4.18 8.58 11.50
N ILE A 11 3.22 9.50 11.62
CA ILE A 11 1.92 9.25 12.22
C ILE A 11 1.19 8.14 11.47
N LYS A 12 1.11 8.24 10.15
CA LYS A 12 0.48 7.23 9.29
C LYS A 12 1.10 5.85 9.48
N ILE A 13 2.43 5.76 9.52
CA ILE A 13 3.15 4.50 9.69
C ILE A 13 2.91 3.90 11.07
N GLN A 14 2.91 4.71 12.13
CA GLN A 14 2.84 4.21 13.51
C GLN A 14 1.42 3.83 13.92
N ILE A 15 0.45 4.73 13.73
CA ILE A 15 -0.93 4.57 14.23
C ILE A 15 -1.99 4.58 13.12
N GLY A 16 -1.60 4.74 11.84
CA GLY A 16 -2.53 4.67 10.72
C GLY A 16 -3.06 3.25 10.51
N ASN A 17 -4.38 3.13 10.31
CA ASN A 17 -5.04 1.87 10.04
C ASN A 17 -6.26 2.10 9.13
N ALA A 18 -6.36 1.28 8.09
CA ALA A 18 -7.51 1.32 7.15
C ALA A 18 -8.71 0.49 7.63
N GLU A 19 -8.50 -0.41 8.60
CA GLU A 19 -9.55 -1.29 9.11
C GLU A 19 -10.47 -0.55 10.10
N THR A 20 -11.79 -0.77 9.98
CA THR A 20 -12.79 -0.09 10.80
C THR A 20 -13.21 -0.90 12.03
N ASP A 21 -12.95 -2.20 12.04
CA ASP A 21 -13.48 -3.12 13.04
C ASP A 21 -12.40 -3.55 14.07
N GLY A 22 -12.68 -3.34 15.37
CA GLY A 22 -11.99 -3.99 16.49
C GLY A 22 -10.56 -3.54 16.79
N THR A 23 -10.12 -2.41 16.30
CA THR A 23 -8.78 -1.89 16.57
C THR A 23 -8.68 -1.18 17.92
N THR A 24 -7.64 -1.50 18.67
CA THR A 24 -7.23 -0.76 19.86
C THR A 24 -6.97 0.71 19.49
N ASN A 25 -7.41 1.63 20.36
CA ASN A 25 -7.12 3.04 20.19
C ASN A 25 -5.66 3.32 20.60
N GLU A 26 -4.75 3.32 19.63
CA GLU A 26 -3.34 3.66 19.83
C GLU A 26 -3.19 5.17 19.90
N LYS A 27 -2.38 5.66 20.85
CA LYS A 27 -2.11 7.08 21.04
C LYS A 27 -0.65 7.40 20.73
N MET A 28 -0.41 8.56 20.15
CA MET A 28 0.92 9.05 19.82
C MET A 28 1.08 10.52 20.21
N GLN A 29 2.21 10.85 20.81
CA GLN A 29 2.55 12.26 21.07
C GLN A 29 3.34 12.84 19.90
N VAL A 30 2.88 13.98 19.40
CA VAL A 30 3.49 14.70 18.28
C VAL A 30 3.90 16.09 18.74
N ARG A 31 5.11 16.50 18.36
CA ARG A 31 5.61 17.86 18.57
C ARG A 31 5.28 18.71 17.36
N GLY A 32 4.70 19.86 17.61
CA GLY A 32 4.38 20.84 16.58
C GLY A 32 4.57 22.27 17.11
N THR A 33 4.25 23.22 16.26
CA THR A 33 4.21 24.64 16.61
C THR A 33 2.78 25.12 16.50
N ASP A 34 2.29 25.77 17.54
CA ASP A 34 0.96 26.38 17.52
C ASP A 34 0.91 27.46 16.43
N ALA A 35 -0.13 27.41 15.58
CA ALA A 35 -0.25 28.29 14.43
C ALA A 35 -0.50 29.77 14.78
N ILE A 36 -1.00 30.03 16.00
CA ILE A 36 -1.35 31.38 16.47
C ILE A 36 -0.25 31.96 17.33
N THR A 37 0.22 31.19 18.30
CA THR A 37 1.20 31.65 19.29
C THR A 37 2.66 31.43 18.86
N HIS A 38 2.88 30.63 17.82
CA HIS A 38 4.20 30.20 17.33
C HIS A 38 5.07 29.49 18.41
N LEU A 39 4.46 29.04 19.51
CA LEU A 39 5.16 28.32 20.56
C LEU A 39 5.18 26.82 20.30
N PRO A 40 6.23 26.11 20.75
CA PRO A 40 6.25 24.66 20.72
C PRO A 40 5.09 24.05 21.50
N ARG A 41 4.40 23.10 20.94
CA ARG A 41 3.27 22.39 21.54
C ARG A 41 3.39 20.89 21.37
N LEU A 42 3.06 20.15 22.41
CA LEU A 42 2.86 18.71 22.37
C LEU A 42 1.37 18.45 22.19
N LEU A 43 1.03 17.62 21.20
CA LEU A 43 -0.32 17.14 20.96
C LEU A 43 -0.33 15.62 21.10
N GLU A 44 -1.33 15.11 21.77
CA GLU A 44 -1.66 13.69 21.73
C GLU A 44 -2.72 13.50 20.64
N ILE A 45 -2.44 12.60 19.70
CA ILE A 45 -3.34 12.20 18.65
C ILE A 45 -3.61 10.70 18.78
N ASP A 46 -4.80 10.29 18.41
CA ASP A 46 -5.18 8.89 18.48
C ASP A 46 -5.43 8.26 17.10
N SER A 47 -5.43 6.94 17.08
CA SER A 47 -5.62 6.18 15.85
C SER A 47 -7.03 6.32 15.25
N LEU A 48 -8.01 6.76 16.01
CA LEU A 48 -9.38 7.01 15.53
C LEU A 48 -9.42 8.28 14.68
N GLU A 49 -8.76 9.35 15.15
CA GLU A 49 -8.62 10.60 14.39
C GLU A 49 -7.88 10.36 13.07
N ILE A 50 -6.80 9.58 13.11
CA ILE A 50 -6.02 9.27 11.90
C ILE A 50 -6.82 8.40 10.94
N ARG A 51 -7.60 7.46 11.44
CA ARG A 51 -8.50 6.63 10.63
C ARG A 51 -9.54 7.48 9.90
N GLU A 52 -10.18 8.42 10.59
CA GLU A 52 -11.15 9.31 9.96
C GLU A 52 -10.49 10.16 8.86
N ALA A 53 -9.27 10.67 9.10
CA ALA A 53 -8.49 11.39 8.09
C ALA A 53 -8.08 10.51 6.90
N LEU A 54 -7.84 9.22 7.10
CA LEU A 54 -7.47 8.27 6.05
C LEU A 54 -8.67 7.70 5.28
N LYS A 55 -9.88 7.84 5.78
CA LYS A 55 -11.10 7.23 5.24
C LYS A 55 -11.34 7.59 3.77
N GLU A 56 -11.26 8.87 3.41
CA GLU A 56 -11.45 9.32 2.03
C GLU A 56 -10.36 8.82 1.07
N PRO A 57 -9.05 8.97 1.37
CA PRO A 57 -8.00 8.41 0.53
C PRO A 57 -8.10 6.90 0.37
N VAL A 58 -8.35 6.17 1.45
CA VAL A 58 -8.51 4.71 1.43
C VAL A 58 -9.71 4.30 0.59
N LYS A 59 -10.85 4.99 0.76
CA LYS A 59 -12.04 4.74 -0.06
C LYS A 59 -11.76 4.91 -1.55
N LYS A 60 -11.04 5.97 -1.94
CA LYS A 60 -10.64 6.18 -3.34
C LYS A 60 -9.83 5.02 -3.90
N VAL A 61 -8.91 4.48 -3.11
CA VAL A 61 -8.12 3.29 -3.52
C VAL A 61 -9.03 2.09 -3.72
N VAL A 62 -9.91 1.80 -2.77
CA VAL A 62 -10.84 0.66 -2.85
C VAL A 62 -11.79 0.79 -4.05
N ASP A 63 -12.36 1.97 -4.24
CA ASP A 63 -13.28 2.26 -5.35
C ASP A 63 -12.57 2.07 -6.70
N GLU A 64 -11.31 2.47 -6.81
CA GLU A 64 -10.51 2.32 -8.04
C GLU A 64 -10.18 0.85 -8.32
N VAL A 65 -9.87 0.06 -7.29
CA VAL A 65 -9.69 -1.39 -7.43
C VAL A 65 -10.99 -2.05 -7.92
N LYS A 66 -12.13 -1.73 -7.30
CA LYS A 66 -13.45 -2.23 -7.74
C LYS A 66 -13.75 -1.85 -9.19
N ARG A 67 -13.47 -0.60 -9.56
CA ARG A 67 -13.68 -0.11 -10.92
C ARG A 67 -12.82 -0.86 -11.94
N THR A 68 -11.58 -1.16 -11.58
CA THR A 68 -10.65 -1.90 -12.43
C THR A 68 -11.12 -3.35 -12.61
N LEU A 69 -11.49 -4.03 -11.54
CA LEU A 69 -12.04 -5.39 -11.59
C LEU A 69 -13.31 -5.44 -12.42
N GLY A 70 -14.22 -4.45 -12.27
CA GLY A 70 -15.45 -4.38 -13.05
C GLY A 70 -15.26 -4.13 -14.56
N LYS A 71 -14.08 -3.65 -14.98
CA LYS A 71 -13.71 -3.48 -16.40
C LYS A 71 -12.88 -4.64 -16.96
N THR A 72 -12.47 -5.56 -16.09
CA THR A 72 -11.67 -6.72 -16.49
C THR A 72 -12.53 -7.74 -17.23
N PRO A 73 -12.08 -8.28 -18.36
CA PRO A 73 -12.77 -9.35 -19.06
C PRO A 73 -13.02 -10.56 -18.15
N PRO A 74 -14.16 -11.28 -18.35
CA PRO A 74 -14.55 -12.38 -17.46
C PRO A 74 -13.50 -13.49 -17.31
N GLU A 75 -12.75 -13.79 -18.36
CA GLU A 75 -11.71 -14.82 -18.35
C GLU A 75 -10.57 -14.43 -17.39
N LEU A 76 -10.11 -13.17 -17.47
CA LEU A 76 -9.07 -12.65 -16.59
C LEU A 76 -9.58 -12.41 -15.15
N ALA A 77 -10.86 -12.06 -15.00
CA ALA A 77 -11.47 -11.90 -13.69
C ALA A 77 -11.52 -13.23 -12.93
N ALA A 78 -11.74 -14.35 -13.60
CA ALA A 78 -11.68 -15.68 -13.00
C ALA A 78 -10.28 -15.99 -12.46
N ASP A 79 -9.23 -15.71 -13.23
CA ASP A 79 -7.84 -15.89 -12.82
C ASP A 79 -7.49 -15.00 -11.60
N ILE A 80 -7.99 -13.77 -11.56
CA ILE A 80 -7.76 -12.86 -10.44
C ILE A 80 -8.45 -13.37 -9.16
N ILE A 81 -9.63 -13.95 -9.26
CA ILE A 81 -10.34 -14.54 -8.10
C ILE A 81 -9.53 -15.72 -7.54
N GLU A 82 -8.92 -16.52 -8.37
CA GLU A 82 -8.13 -17.68 -7.98
C GLU A 82 -6.75 -17.28 -7.45
N ARG A 83 -6.01 -16.42 -8.16
CA ARG A 83 -4.63 -16.03 -7.84
C ARG A 83 -4.53 -14.90 -6.83
N GLY A 84 -5.55 -14.05 -6.74
CA GLY A 84 -5.58 -12.89 -5.85
C GLY A 84 -4.93 -11.63 -6.42
N ILE A 85 -4.96 -10.57 -5.60
CA ILE A 85 -4.33 -9.28 -5.87
C ILE A 85 -3.03 -9.18 -5.09
N VAL A 86 -1.93 -8.91 -5.77
CA VAL A 86 -0.62 -8.72 -5.13
C VAL A 86 -0.38 -7.24 -4.88
N MET A 87 -0.11 -6.88 -3.62
CA MET A 87 0.18 -5.51 -3.21
C MET A 87 1.66 -5.30 -2.96
N THR A 88 2.22 -4.22 -3.52
CA THR A 88 3.61 -3.82 -3.36
C THR A 88 3.72 -2.30 -3.18
N GLY A 89 4.91 -1.81 -2.82
CA GLY A 89 5.19 -0.40 -2.56
C GLY A 89 4.81 0.05 -1.15
N GLY A 90 5.27 1.24 -0.75
CA GLY A 90 5.09 1.75 0.63
C GLY A 90 3.64 1.94 1.05
N GLY A 91 2.75 2.33 0.12
CA GLY A 91 1.32 2.50 0.39
C GLY A 91 0.62 1.21 0.80
N SER A 92 1.09 0.06 0.28
CA SER A 92 0.53 -1.26 0.61
C SER A 92 0.76 -1.68 2.07
N MET A 93 1.74 -1.04 2.74
CA MET A 93 2.08 -1.31 4.13
C MET A 93 1.13 -0.66 5.15
N LEU A 94 0.15 0.14 4.70
CA LEU A 94 -0.86 0.69 5.60
C LEU A 94 -1.62 -0.46 6.28
N LYS A 95 -1.59 -0.48 7.61
CA LYS A 95 -2.25 -1.52 8.41
C LYS A 95 -3.72 -1.66 8.00
N GLY A 96 -4.18 -2.89 7.81
CA GLY A 96 -5.57 -3.20 7.48
C GLY A 96 -5.99 -2.95 6.02
N LEU A 97 -5.16 -2.34 5.17
CA LEU A 97 -5.54 -2.00 3.80
C LEU A 97 -5.79 -3.26 2.95
N SER A 98 -4.91 -4.26 3.01
CA SER A 98 -5.07 -5.53 2.28
C SER A 98 -6.36 -6.24 2.68
N LYS A 99 -6.64 -6.28 3.99
CA LYS A 99 -7.85 -6.91 4.54
C LYS A 99 -9.11 -6.16 4.12
N LEU A 100 -9.07 -4.83 4.13
CA LEU A 100 -10.17 -4.00 3.66
C LEU A 100 -10.45 -4.23 2.17
N ILE A 101 -9.43 -4.22 1.31
CA ILE A 101 -9.59 -4.47 -0.13
C ILE A 101 -10.17 -5.87 -0.34
N SER A 102 -9.65 -6.90 0.34
CA SER A 102 -10.18 -8.26 0.23
C SER A 102 -11.64 -8.35 0.65
N LYS A 103 -12.02 -7.72 1.78
CA LYS A 103 -13.41 -7.66 2.25
C LYS A 103 -14.34 -6.98 1.25
N GLU A 104 -13.88 -5.90 0.63
CA GLU A 104 -14.66 -5.06 -0.26
C GLU A 104 -14.79 -5.59 -1.70
N THR A 105 -13.85 -6.42 -2.12
CA THR A 105 -13.82 -6.99 -3.49
C THR A 105 -14.18 -8.46 -3.55
N GLY A 106 -14.09 -9.17 -2.43
CA GLY A 106 -14.24 -10.63 -2.37
C GLY A 106 -13.02 -11.40 -2.94
N VAL A 107 -11.96 -10.69 -3.32
CA VAL A 107 -10.74 -11.28 -3.92
C VAL A 107 -9.65 -11.37 -2.85
N PRO A 108 -8.89 -12.49 -2.78
CA PRO A 108 -7.73 -12.58 -1.90
C PRO A 108 -6.70 -11.48 -2.19
N VAL A 109 -6.13 -10.89 -1.14
CA VAL A 109 -5.10 -9.84 -1.28
C VAL A 109 -3.84 -10.26 -0.55
N ILE A 110 -2.73 -10.29 -1.27
CA ILE A 110 -1.43 -10.75 -0.79
C ILE A 110 -0.48 -9.55 -0.74
N LEU A 111 0.07 -9.28 0.45
CA LEU A 111 1.16 -8.33 0.61
C LEU A 111 2.48 -9.06 0.45
N VAL A 112 3.36 -8.58 -0.44
CA VAL A 112 4.69 -9.16 -0.64
C VAL A 112 5.59 -8.94 0.59
N GLU A 113 6.56 -9.81 0.80
CA GLU A 113 7.45 -9.75 1.97
C GLU A 113 8.28 -8.46 2.04
N LYS A 114 8.71 -7.94 0.87
CA LYS A 114 9.57 -6.75 0.78
C LYS A 114 8.96 -5.69 -0.14
N PRO A 115 7.84 -5.04 0.27
CA PRO A 115 7.07 -4.18 -0.62
C PRO A 115 7.86 -2.99 -1.18
N LEU A 116 8.81 -2.46 -0.43
CA LEU A 116 9.65 -1.32 -0.84
C LEU A 116 10.77 -1.71 -1.82
N GLU A 117 11.19 -2.97 -1.82
CA GLU A 117 12.32 -3.46 -2.60
C GLU A 117 11.90 -4.10 -3.94
N CYS A 118 10.62 -4.43 -4.12
CA CYS A 118 10.12 -5.18 -5.28
C CYS A 118 10.53 -4.60 -6.62
N VAL A 119 10.44 -3.27 -6.78
CA VAL A 119 10.80 -2.61 -8.05
C VAL A 119 12.29 -2.73 -8.32
N ALA A 120 13.14 -2.51 -7.31
CA ALA A 120 14.59 -2.61 -7.46
C ALA A 120 15.04 -4.05 -7.73
N LEU A 121 14.46 -5.02 -7.01
CA LEU A 121 14.73 -6.45 -7.22
C LEU A 121 14.26 -6.91 -8.60
N GLY A 122 13.07 -6.51 -9.02
CA GLY A 122 12.55 -6.84 -10.34
C GLY A 122 13.36 -6.21 -11.48
N ALA A 123 13.82 -4.97 -11.31
CA ALA A 123 14.71 -4.33 -12.28
C ALA A 123 16.06 -5.04 -12.39
N GLY A 124 16.63 -5.50 -11.26
CA GLY A 124 17.85 -6.30 -11.25
C GLY A 124 17.67 -7.63 -11.99
N GLN A 125 16.62 -8.36 -11.67
CA GLN A 125 16.29 -9.62 -12.35
C GLN A 125 16.03 -9.43 -13.86
N ALA A 126 15.30 -8.37 -14.24
CA ALA A 126 15.08 -8.07 -15.65
C ALA A 126 16.39 -7.80 -16.40
N PHE A 127 17.35 -7.12 -15.77
CA PHE A 127 18.67 -6.86 -16.36
C PHE A 127 19.43 -8.16 -16.63
N ASP A 128 19.41 -9.12 -15.70
CA ASP A 128 20.05 -10.43 -15.86
C ASP A 128 19.41 -11.22 -17.01
N VAL A 129 18.09 -11.27 -17.08
CA VAL A 129 17.34 -11.92 -18.17
C VAL A 129 17.66 -11.27 -19.53
N PHE A 130 17.64 -9.94 -19.62
CA PHE A 130 18.00 -9.23 -20.86
C PHE A 130 19.45 -9.50 -21.28
N SER A 131 20.37 -9.59 -20.34
CA SER A 131 21.77 -9.94 -20.60
C SER A 131 21.88 -11.34 -21.19
N ASP A 132 21.14 -12.30 -20.67
CA ASP A 132 21.17 -13.68 -21.14
C ASP A 132 20.50 -13.85 -22.52
N VAL A 133 19.39 -13.18 -22.76
CA VAL A 133 18.74 -13.14 -24.09
C VAL A 133 19.66 -12.47 -25.12
N SER A 134 20.24 -11.33 -24.80
CA SER A 134 21.14 -10.59 -25.72
C SER A 134 22.43 -11.32 -26.02
N SER A 135 22.90 -12.16 -25.10
CA SER A 135 24.08 -13.01 -25.27
C SER A 135 23.81 -14.35 -25.97
N GLY A 136 22.53 -14.62 -26.33
CA GLY A 136 22.11 -15.87 -26.96
C GLY A 136 22.12 -17.08 -26.03
N ARG A 137 22.20 -16.87 -24.72
CA ARG A 137 22.15 -17.95 -23.72
C ARG A 137 20.75 -18.39 -23.37
N MET A 138 19.75 -17.54 -23.64
CA MET A 138 18.33 -17.79 -23.38
C MET A 138 17.48 -17.32 -24.57
N VAL A 139 16.48 -18.05 -24.95
CA VAL A 139 15.51 -17.65 -25.98
C VAL A 139 14.28 -17.08 -25.28
N TYR A 140 13.60 -16.13 -25.89
CA TYR A 140 12.42 -15.44 -25.32
C TYR A 140 11.29 -16.39 -24.89
N SER A 141 11.25 -17.61 -25.44
CA SER A 141 10.30 -18.68 -25.05
C SER A 141 10.56 -19.25 -23.66
N ASP A 142 11.80 -19.18 -23.15
CA ASP A 142 12.18 -19.79 -21.89
C ASP A 142 11.81 -18.91 -20.66
N ILE A 143 11.27 -17.73 -20.90
CA ILE A 143 10.86 -16.77 -19.85
C ILE A 143 9.40 -17.01 -19.39
N ASN A 144 8.61 -17.78 -20.17
CA ASN A 144 7.17 -17.96 -19.94
C ASN A 144 6.79 -19.36 -19.42
N ASP A 145 7.74 -20.21 -19.11
CA ASP A 145 7.55 -21.48 -18.42
C ASP A 145 7.92 -21.37 -16.92
#